data_62994cc4946d080aabd15453a4945c47
#
_entry.id   62994cc4946d080aabd15453a4945c47
#
_cell.length_a   1.000
_cell.length_b   1.000
_cell.length_c   1.000
_cell.angle_alpha   90.00
_cell.angle_beta   90.00
_cell.angle_gamma   90.00
#
_symmetry.space_group_name_H-M   'P 1'
#
loop_
_entity.id
_entity.type
_entity.pdbx_description
1 polymer ?
#
loop_
_entity_poly.entity_id
_entity_poly.type
_entity_poly.pdbx_seq_one_letter_code
_entity_poly.pdbx_strand_id
1 'polypeptide(L)'
;MQAIDRVSTVTIAVADQDEALAWYTEKLGFEKKMDVRSPQFRWLTVAPPQQVDVEFLLASWFPDRVGRNATWVLSTRDCQGGYEELKAKGVEFSQKPEMRPWGIEAIFADLYGNKYALVQESAHVVTDEAEAATLGTARMAADPGMVRASPKLA
;
A
#
# COMPACT_ATOMS: atom_id res chain seq x y z
N MET A 1 -4.57 1.85 31.40
CA MET A 1 -3.48 1.42 30.49
C MET A 1 -4.04 1.03 29.13
N GLN A 2 -3.49 1.55 28.09
CA GLN A 2 -3.82 1.14 26.73
C GLN A 2 -2.95 -0.09 26.37
N ALA A 3 -3.59 -1.20 26.04
CA ALA A 3 -2.88 -2.46 25.79
C ALA A 3 -2.20 -2.53 24.41
N ILE A 4 -2.72 -1.77 23.46
CA ILE A 4 -2.18 -1.71 22.07
C ILE A 4 -1.94 -0.25 21.73
N ASP A 5 -0.70 0.08 21.37
CA ASP A 5 -0.32 1.45 21.07
C ASP A 5 -0.59 1.81 19.59
N ARG A 6 -0.19 0.94 18.67
CA ARG A 6 -0.29 1.23 17.24
C ARG A 6 -0.11 -0.03 16.38
N VAL A 7 -0.49 0.06 15.12
CA VAL A 7 -0.02 -0.88 14.08
C VAL A 7 1.40 -0.46 13.70
N SER A 8 2.36 -1.34 13.86
CA SER A 8 3.77 -1.03 13.60
C SER A 8 4.26 -1.57 12.27
N THR A 9 3.76 -2.73 11.85
CA THR A 9 4.29 -3.46 10.70
C THR A 9 3.16 -4.15 9.95
N VAL A 10 3.23 -4.10 8.63
CA VAL A 10 2.34 -4.82 7.70
C VAL A 10 3.19 -5.74 6.87
N THR A 11 2.85 -7.03 6.81
CA THR A 11 3.63 -8.04 6.12
C THR A 11 3.25 -8.13 4.65
N ILE A 12 4.27 -8.07 3.79
CA ILE A 12 4.18 -8.35 2.36
C ILE A 12 5.00 -9.62 2.10
N ALA A 13 4.35 -10.66 1.60
CA ALA A 13 5.03 -11.90 1.25
C ALA A 13 5.81 -11.73 -0.06
N VAL A 14 7.09 -12.06 -0.02
CA VAL A 14 8.01 -11.94 -1.16
C VAL A 14 8.76 -13.25 -1.35
N ALA A 15 9.18 -13.55 -2.57
CA ALA A 15 9.95 -14.75 -2.85
C ALA A 15 11.42 -14.59 -2.45
N ASP A 16 12.00 -13.43 -2.72
CA ASP A 16 13.39 -13.09 -2.44
C ASP A 16 13.49 -11.70 -1.84
N GLN A 17 14.05 -11.60 -0.64
CA GLN A 17 14.12 -10.33 0.09
C GLN A 17 15.07 -9.32 -0.55
N ASP A 18 16.19 -9.75 -1.13
CA ASP A 18 17.11 -8.81 -1.79
C ASP A 18 16.52 -8.28 -3.09
N GLU A 19 15.89 -9.12 -3.88
CA GLU A 19 15.17 -8.71 -5.09
C GLU A 19 14.02 -7.75 -4.75
N ALA A 20 13.25 -8.07 -3.73
CA ALA A 20 12.18 -7.21 -3.24
C ALA A 20 12.72 -5.86 -2.77
N LEU A 21 13.78 -5.86 -1.96
CA LEU A 21 14.39 -4.62 -1.47
C LEU A 21 14.81 -3.72 -2.63
N ALA A 22 15.48 -4.28 -3.64
CA ALA A 22 15.90 -3.53 -4.82
C ALA A 22 14.68 -2.93 -5.55
N TRP A 23 13.63 -3.72 -5.74
CA TRP A 23 12.42 -3.26 -6.42
C TRP A 23 11.72 -2.12 -5.67
N TYR A 24 11.48 -2.29 -4.37
CA TYR A 24 10.78 -1.28 -3.57
C TYR A 24 11.58 0.02 -3.44
N THR A 25 12.90 -0.06 -3.33
CA THR A 25 13.75 1.13 -3.25
C THR A 25 13.92 1.82 -4.62
N GLU A 26 14.19 1.07 -5.67
CA GLU A 26 14.44 1.63 -7.01
C GLU A 26 13.16 2.07 -7.73
N LYS A 27 12.07 1.30 -7.62
CA LYS A 27 10.82 1.60 -8.32
C LYS A 27 9.91 2.52 -7.52
N LEU A 28 9.66 2.22 -6.25
CA LEU A 28 8.73 2.99 -5.42
C LEU A 28 9.42 4.14 -4.67
N GLY A 29 10.74 4.19 -4.64
CA GLY A 29 11.48 5.20 -3.87
C GLY A 29 11.37 4.99 -2.37
N PHE A 30 11.03 3.80 -1.92
CA PHE A 30 11.00 3.46 -0.50
C PHE A 30 12.41 3.40 0.07
N GLU A 31 12.52 3.56 1.37
CA GLU A 31 13.79 3.39 2.10
C GLU A 31 13.76 2.12 2.93
N LYS A 32 14.92 1.49 3.04
CA LYS A 32 15.12 0.41 4.00
C LYS A 32 15.11 1.02 5.40
N LYS A 33 14.21 0.56 6.26
CA LYS A 33 14.08 1.03 7.64
C LYS A 33 14.81 0.11 8.63
N MET A 34 14.65 -1.20 8.50
CA MET A 34 15.36 -2.19 9.30
C MET A 34 15.87 -3.33 8.44
N ASP A 35 16.99 -3.89 8.83
CA ASP A 35 17.57 -5.10 8.24
C ASP A 35 18.31 -5.86 9.32
N VAL A 36 17.58 -6.70 10.07
CA VAL A 36 18.12 -7.49 11.15
C VAL A 36 18.20 -8.95 10.72
N ARG A 37 19.40 -9.49 10.73
CA ARG A 37 19.66 -10.86 10.29
C ARG A 37 19.97 -11.77 11.47
N SER A 38 19.37 -12.95 11.45
CA SER A 38 19.71 -14.05 12.35
C SER A 38 19.90 -15.32 11.51
N PRO A 39 20.44 -16.42 12.12
CA PRO A 39 20.57 -17.68 11.38
C PRO A 39 19.24 -18.24 10.87
N GLN A 40 18.12 -17.90 11.50
CA GLN A 40 16.81 -18.44 11.20
C GLN A 40 15.97 -17.55 10.28
N PHE A 41 16.17 -16.23 10.31
CA PHE A 41 15.36 -15.30 9.53
C PHE A 41 16.06 -13.95 9.36
N ARG A 42 15.52 -13.16 8.44
CA ARG A 42 15.90 -11.77 8.21
C ARG A 42 14.68 -10.88 8.38
N TRP A 43 14.75 -9.97 9.33
CA TRP A 43 13.71 -8.95 9.52
C TRP A 43 14.06 -7.72 8.69
N LEU A 44 13.40 -7.59 7.53
CA LEU A 44 13.67 -6.54 6.55
C LEU A 44 12.42 -5.70 6.36
N THR A 45 12.52 -4.40 6.66
CA THR A 45 11.40 -3.48 6.46
C THR A 45 11.75 -2.32 5.55
N VAL A 46 10.74 -1.86 4.82
CA VAL A 46 10.80 -0.69 3.94
C VAL A 46 9.57 0.18 4.18
N ALA A 47 9.70 1.47 3.88
CA ALA A 47 8.59 2.41 3.92
C ALA A 47 8.92 3.64 3.08
N PRO A 48 7.91 4.45 2.70
CA PRO A 48 8.17 5.77 2.13
C PRO A 48 9.11 6.60 3.04
N PRO A 49 10.00 7.43 2.48
CA PRO A 49 11.05 8.10 3.25
C PRO A 49 10.57 8.86 4.49
N GLN A 50 9.43 9.50 4.41
CA GLN A 50 8.90 10.32 5.51
C GLN A 50 7.92 9.60 6.42
N GLN A 51 7.65 8.33 6.16
CA GLN A 51 6.75 7.55 6.99
C GLN A 51 7.51 6.97 8.19
N VAL A 52 7.00 7.22 9.40
CA VAL A 52 7.63 6.78 10.64
C VAL A 52 6.80 5.81 11.47
N ASP A 53 5.51 5.70 11.17
CA ASP A 53 4.57 4.98 12.02
C ASP A 53 4.37 3.51 11.66
N VAL A 54 4.37 3.19 10.37
CA VAL A 54 4.11 1.84 9.85
C VAL A 54 5.16 1.50 8.81
N GLU A 55 5.69 0.27 8.90
CA GLU A 55 6.66 -0.25 7.93
C GLU A 55 6.11 -1.49 7.25
N PHE A 56 6.50 -1.72 6.00
CA PHE A 56 6.25 -2.97 5.32
C PHE A 56 7.37 -3.96 5.62
N LEU A 57 7.02 -5.10 6.21
CA LEU A 57 7.92 -6.23 6.39
C LEU A 57 7.92 -7.07 5.11
N LEU A 58 9.06 -7.15 4.44
CA LEU A 58 9.26 -8.00 3.28
C LEU A 58 9.65 -9.40 3.78
N ALA A 59 8.69 -10.32 3.83
CA ALA A 59 8.86 -11.62 4.47
C ALA A 59 8.91 -12.75 3.44
N SER A 60 10.00 -13.54 3.45
CA SER A 60 10.19 -14.65 2.53
C SER A 60 9.73 -16.02 3.05
N TRP A 61 9.19 -16.06 4.26
CA TRP A 61 8.78 -17.33 4.90
C TRP A 61 7.28 -17.65 4.75
N PHE A 62 6.59 -16.98 3.83
CA PHE A 62 5.20 -17.27 3.47
C PHE A 62 5.07 -17.56 1.97
N PRO A 63 5.69 -18.64 1.44
CA PRO A 63 5.76 -18.86 0.00
C PRO A 63 4.39 -19.01 -0.68
N ASP A 64 3.41 -19.51 0.03
CA ASP A 64 2.04 -19.69 -0.44
C ASP A 64 1.22 -18.37 -0.50
N ARG A 65 1.76 -17.29 0.06
CA ARG A 65 1.11 -15.97 0.09
C ARG A 65 1.72 -14.95 -0.86
N VAL A 66 2.80 -15.30 -1.54
CA VAL A 66 3.47 -14.41 -2.49
C VAL A 66 2.48 -14.01 -3.61
N GLY A 67 2.34 -12.70 -3.84
CA GLY A 67 1.41 -12.17 -4.83
C GLY A 67 -0.07 -12.19 -4.43
N ARG A 68 -0.39 -12.56 -3.20
CA ARG A 68 -1.76 -12.74 -2.70
C ARG A 68 -2.11 -11.82 -1.53
N ASN A 69 -1.47 -10.67 -1.47
CA ASN A 69 -1.82 -9.70 -0.44
C ASN A 69 -3.23 -9.13 -0.69
N ALA A 70 -3.83 -8.63 0.37
CA ALA A 70 -4.93 -7.69 0.21
C ALA A 70 -4.37 -6.39 -0.39
N THR A 71 -5.15 -5.69 -1.20
CA THR A 71 -4.72 -4.44 -1.84
C THR A 71 -4.55 -3.33 -0.79
N TRP A 72 -3.31 -2.91 -0.58
CA TRP A 72 -2.99 -1.81 0.32
C TRP A 72 -3.12 -0.47 -0.39
N VAL A 73 -3.51 0.55 0.33
CA VAL A 73 -3.67 1.90 -0.21
C VAL A 73 -2.44 2.73 0.12
N LEU A 74 -1.85 3.31 -0.92
CA LEU A 74 -0.75 4.26 -0.81
C LEU A 74 -1.26 5.64 -1.23
N SER A 75 -1.06 6.63 -0.38
CA SER A 75 -1.50 8.00 -0.65
C SER A 75 -0.49 8.73 -1.53
N THR A 76 -1.01 9.55 -2.42
CA THR A 76 -0.20 10.46 -3.25
C THR A 76 -0.89 11.82 -3.36
N ARG A 77 -0.12 12.85 -3.61
CA ARG A 77 -0.65 14.19 -3.91
C ARG A 77 -0.99 14.37 -5.39
N ASP A 78 -0.44 13.51 -6.24
CA ASP A 78 -0.62 13.56 -7.69
C ASP A 78 -0.65 12.13 -8.24
N CYS A 79 -1.85 11.59 -8.41
CA CYS A 79 -2.03 10.22 -8.89
C CYS A 79 -1.61 10.07 -10.35
N GLN A 80 -1.91 11.06 -11.20
CA GLN A 80 -1.53 11.00 -12.61
C GLN A 80 -0.02 11.05 -12.78
N GLY A 81 0.64 12.01 -12.13
CA GLY A 81 2.11 12.12 -12.17
C GLY A 81 2.81 10.90 -11.58
N GLY A 82 2.31 10.40 -10.45
CA GLY A 82 2.82 9.17 -9.84
C GLY A 82 2.67 7.96 -10.74
N TYR A 83 1.53 7.81 -11.40
CA TYR A 83 1.29 6.76 -12.39
C TYR A 83 2.31 6.83 -13.53
N GLU A 84 2.51 7.99 -14.12
CA GLU A 84 3.45 8.18 -15.23
C GLU A 84 4.89 7.88 -14.81
N GLU A 85 5.30 8.38 -13.65
CA GLU A 85 6.64 8.14 -13.11
C GLU A 85 6.89 6.65 -12.86
N LEU A 86 6.00 5.97 -12.15
CA LEU A 86 6.14 4.56 -11.83
C LEU A 86 6.07 3.68 -13.08
N LYS A 87 5.19 4.01 -14.01
CA LYS A 87 5.10 3.30 -15.29
C LYS A 87 6.38 3.44 -16.11
N ALA A 88 6.99 4.62 -16.12
CA ALA A 88 8.27 4.84 -16.80
C ALA A 88 9.40 4.01 -16.19
N LYS A 89 9.31 3.69 -14.91
CA LYS A 89 10.26 2.79 -14.21
C LYS A 89 9.94 1.30 -14.41
N GLY A 90 8.89 0.97 -15.16
CA GLY A 90 8.50 -0.41 -15.44
C GLY A 90 7.53 -1.03 -14.44
N VAL A 91 6.89 -0.25 -13.59
CA VAL A 91 5.84 -0.74 -12.70
C VAL A 91 4.59 -1.07 -13.52
N GLU A 92 4.01 -2.24 -13.29
CA GLU A 92 2.84 -2.72 -14.00
C GLU A 92 1.55 -2.27 -13.32
N PHE A 93 0.72 -1.53 -14.08
CA PHE A 93 -0.58 -1.08 -13.62
C PHE A 93 -1.69 -1.91 -14.24
N SER A 94 -2.60 -2.40 -13.40
CA SER A 94 -3.84 -3.05 -13.83
C SER A 94 -4.98 -2.04 -14.04
N GLN A 95 -4.86 -0.86 -13.45
CA GLN A 95 -5.81 0.23 -13.60
C GLN A 95 -5.04 1.55 -13.70
N LYS A 96 -5.28 2.29 -14.79
CA LYS A 96 -4.80 3.68 -14.92
C LYS A 96 -5.57 4.61 -13.98
N PRO A 97 -5.10 5.85 -13.74
CA PRO A 97 -5.85 6.79 -12.91
C PRO A 97 -7.30 6.97 -13.37
N GLU A 98 -8.22 6.72 -12.46
CA GLU A 98 -9.65 6.85 -12.67
C GLU A 98 -10.28 7.64 -11.54
N MET A 99 -11.28 8.44 -11.89
CA MET A 99 -12.09 9.17 -10.90
C MET A 99 -12.97 8.18 -10.14
N ARG A 100 -12.89 8.23 -8.82
CA ARG A 100 -13.70 7.45 -7.88
C ARG A 100 -14.37 8.40 -6.89
N PRO A 101 -15.40 7.97 -6.15
CA PRO A 101 -16.04 8.83 -5.14
C PRO A 101 -15.07 9.37 -4.08
N TRP A 102 -13.99 8.64 -3.79
CA TRP A 102 -12.98 9.02 -2.79
C TRP A 102 -11.78 9.78 -3.36
N GLY A 103 -11.68 9.94 -4.67
CA GLY A 103 -10.58 10.63 -5.32
C GLY A 103 -10.14 9.97 -6.61
N ILE A 104 -8.89 10.17 -7.00
CA ILE A 104 -8.31 9.56 -8.19
C ILE A 104 -7.50 8.34 -7.76
N GLU A 105 -7.75 7.19 -8.40
CA GLU A 105 -7.15 5.92 -8.05
C GLU A 105 -6.51 5.24 -9.26
N ALA A 106 -5.30 4.72 -9.07
CA ALA A 106 -4.66 3.78 -9.98
C ALA A 106 -4.28 2.52 -9.20
N ILE A 107 -4.20 1.36 -9.87
CA ILE A 107 -3.82 0.10 -9.21
C ILE A 107 -2.61 -0.48 -9.92
N PHE A 108 -1.60 -0.84 -9.15
CA PHE A 108 -0.40 -1.49 -9.65
C PHE A 108 -0.04 -2.72 -8.81
N ALA A 109 0.90 -3.49 -9.31
CA ALA A 109 1.44 -4.66 -8.61
C ALA A 109 2.96 -4.53 -8.45
N ASP A 110 3.48 -5.15 -7.39
CA ASP A 110 4.92 -5.35 -7.26
C ASP A 110 5.41 -6.48 -8.19
N LEU A 111 6.70 -6.80 -8.12
CA LEU A 111 7.32 -7.83 -8.96
C LEU A 111 6.74 -9.24 -8.73
N TYR A 112 6.04 -9.47 -7.64
CA TYR A 112 5.41 -10.76 -7.30
C TYR A 112 3.91 -10.77 -7.50
N GLY A 113 3.31 -9.65 -7.93
CA GLY A 113 1.87 -9.53 -8.10
C GLY A 113 1.14 -9.03 -6.85
N ASN A 114 1.83 -8.61 -5.81
CA ASN A 114 1.21 -7.96 -4.67
C ASN A 114 0.63 -6.60 -5.10
N LYS A 115 -0.63 -6.35 -4.81
CA LYS A 115 -1.37 -5.20 -5.34
C LYS A 115 -1.38 -4.02 -4.39
N TYR A 116 -1.34 -2.84 -5.00
CA TYR A 116 -1.44 -1.55 -4.32
C TYR A 116 -2.37 -0.63 -5.08
N ALA A 117 -3.19 0.11 -4.34
CA ALA A 117 -3.94 1.23 -4.89
C ALA A 117 -3.18 2.53 -4.59
N LEU A 118 -2.86 3.28 -5.64
CA LEU A 118 -2.29 4.62 -5.52
C LEU A 118 -3.45 5.60 -5.55
N VAL A 119 -3.69 6.31 -4.46
CA VAL A 119 -4.87 7.15 -4.29
C VAL A 119 -4.49 8.59 -3.99
N GLN A 120 -4.99 9.49 -4.82
CA GLN A 120 -5.03 10.92 -4.54
C GLN A 120 -6.42 11.21 -3.96
N GLU A 121 -6.49 11.34 -2.65
CA GLU A 121 -7.76 11.62 -1.98
C GLU A 121 -8.33 12.95 -2.45
N SER A 122 -9.66 13.00 -2.58
CA SER A 122 -10.33 14.25 -2.92
C SER A 122 -10.13 15.25 -1.77
N ALA A 123 -10.03 16.54 -2.13
CA ALA A 123 -9.94 17.61 -1.14
C ALA A 123 -11.27 17.83 -0.37
N HIS A 124 -12.26 16.99 -0.64
CA HIS A 124 -13.55 17.05 0.00
C HIS A 124 -13.44 16.61 1.46
N VAL A 125 -13.72 17.52 2.35
CA VAL A 125 -13.81 17.22 3.77
C VAL A 125 -15.22 16.68 4.04
N VAL A 126 -15.30 15.42 4.41
CA VAL A 126 -16.56 14.83 4.85
C VAL A 126 -16.91 15.40 6.21
N THR A 127 -17.97 16.16 6.27
CA THR A 127 -18.37 16.93 7.46
C THR A 127 -19.50 16.31 8.25
N ASP A 128 -20.16 15.27 7.73
CA ASP A 128 -21.21 14.56 8.45
C ASP A 128 -21.12 13.03 8.27
N GLU A 129 -21.69 12.32 9.23
CA GLU A 129 -21.65 10.86 9.28
C GLU A 129 -22.37 10.20 8.09
N ALA A 130 -23.43 10.79 7.60
CA ALA A 130 -24.20 10.24 6.49
C ALA A 130 -23.38 10.28 5.20
N GLU A 131 -22.66 11.36 4.96
CA GLU A 131 -21.77 11.52 3.82
C GLU A 131 -20.58 10.56 3.90
N ALA A 132 -19.97 10.45 5.09
CA ALA A 132 -18.88 9.50 5.33
C ALA A 132 -19.31 8.05 5.10
N ALA A 133 -20.51 7.67 5.58
CA ALA A 133 -21.08 6.34 5.36
C ALA A 133 -21.32 6.05 3.87
N THR A 134 -21.80 7.04 3.12
CA THR A 134 -22.01 6.91 1.67
C THR A 134 -20.69 6.72 0.93
N LEU A 135 -19.66 7.48 1.26
CA LEU A 135 -18.31 7.30 0.67
C LEU A 135 -17.73 5.93 1.00
N GLY A 136 -17.84 5.47 2.24
CA GLY A 136 -17.38 4.15 2.63
C GLY A 136 -18.08 3.03 1.86
N THR A 137 -19.39 3.12 1.69
CA THR A 137 -20.18 2.15 0.92
C THR A 137 -19.81 2.16 -0.55
N ALA A 138 -19.65 3.34 -1.16
CA ALA A 138 -19.25 3.46 -2.57
C ALA A 138 -17.88 2.84 -2.81
N ARG A 139 -16.92 3.06 -1.92
CA ARG A 139 -15.57 2.49 -2.00
C ARG A 139 -15.63 0.96 -1.98
N MET A 140 -16.37 0.37 -1.07
CA MET A 140 -16.54 -1.08 -0.96
C MET A 140 -17.21 -1.68 -2.20
N ALA A 141 -18.18 -0.99 -2.78
CA ALA A 141 -18.88 -1.44 -3.99
C ALA A 141 -18.02 -1.31 -5.24
N ALA A 142 -17.14 -0.29 -5.30
CA ALA A 142 -16.32 -0.01 -6.48
C ALA A 142 -15.11 -0.95 -6.60
N ASP A 143 -14.54 -1.42 -5.48
CA ASP A 143 -13.40 -2.32 -5.49
C ASP A 143 -13.50 -3.36 -4.36
N PRO A 144 -14.18 -4.48 -4.63
CA PRO A 144 -14.31 -5.54 -3.63
C PRO A 144 -13.01 -6.26 -3.30
N GLY A 145 -11.96 -6.06 -4.13
CA GLY A 145 -10.62 -6.59 -3.87
C GLY A 145 -9.76 -5.72 -2.96
N MET A 146 -10.21 -4.52 -2.66
CA MET A 146 -9.49 -3.67 -1.72
C MET A 146 -9.68 -4.17 -0.29
N VAL A 147 -8.60 -4.17 0.46
CA VAL A 147 -8.70 -4.30 1.91
C VAL A 147 -9.65 -3.23 2.41
N ARG A 148 -10.61 -3.64 3.19
CA ARG A 148 -11.42 -2.72 3.95
C ARG A 148 -10.51 -1.95 4.93
N ALA A 149 -9.92 -0.88 4.46
CA ALA A 149 -9.57 0.15 5.41
C ALA A 149 -10.85 0.46 6.14
N SER A 150 -10.85 0.33 7.45
CA SER A 150 -11.96 0.81 8.24
C SER A 150 -12.32 2.18 7.69
N PRO A 151 -13.54 2.41 7.29
CA PRO A 151 -13.92 3.74 6.90
C PRO A 151 -13.46 4.65 8.03
N LYS A 152 -12.92 5.79 7.70
CA LYS A 152 -12.67 6.86 8.68
C LYS A 152 -14.03 7.33 9.19
N LEU A 153 -14.82 6.41 9.62
CA LEU A 153 -16.02 6.65 10.36
C LEU A 153 -15.58 6.77 11.79
N ALA A 154 -15.72 7.94 12.28
CA ALA A 154 -15.59 8.12 13.70
C ALA A 154 -16.57 7.20 14.42
#